data_3bb667c042d918c8b2a2aca06c5f3683
#
_entry.id   3bb667c042d918c8b2a2aca06c5f3683
#
_cell.length_a   1.000
_cell.length_b   1.000
_cell.length_c   1.000
_cell.angle_alpha   90.00
_cell.angle_beta   90.00
_cell.angle_gamma   90.00
#
_symmetry.space_group_name_H-M   'P 1'
#
loop_
_entity.id
_entity.type
_entity.pdbx_description
1 polymer ?
#
loop_
_entity_poly.entity_id
_entity_poly.type
_entity_poly.pdbx_seq_one_letter_code
_entity_poly.pdbx_strand_id
1 'polypeptide(L)'
;MGKADAFELLSCAFAYPDERLAQGLVDGSFADDARACLLDAGADPAAADSTAEALAAWRDASAADLLADMRIVYSRLYLAPGGHTPIFPYESAFLHVERGMKGVPALFRTPVTLDVERLMREAGVVAKNARKEPCDSVFEEFELLSYLYAKLADALNCDDAEAVAAWTERIQTFEREHAQAWLPAFMQRTQELAAEKPYCAFAALALTVMEVRS
;
A
#
# COMPACT_ATOMS: atom_id res chain seq x y z
N MET A 1 0.69 -4.25 -16.65
CA MET A 1 1.77 -3.98 -15.67
C MET A 1 1.42 -2.81 -14.74
N GLY A 2 0.93 -1.70 -15.21
CA GLY A 2 0.78 -0.47 -14.42
C GLY A 2 0.20 -0.62 -12.99
N LYS A 3 -0.82 -1.46 -12.78
CA LYS A 3 -1.31 -1.74 -11.41
C LYS A 3 -0.28 -2.45 -10.54
N ALA A 4 0.47 -3.42 -11.09
CA ALA A 4 1.50 -4.13 -10.35
C ALA A 4 2.58 -3.17 -9.87
N ASP A 5 3.08 -2.35 -10.79
CA ASP A 5 4.14 -1.37 -10.50
C ASP A 5 3.66 -0.29 -9.52
N ALA A 6 2.41 0.17 -9.66
CA ALA A 6 1.82 1.13 -8.73
C ALA A 6 1.69 0.57 -7.30
N PHE A 7 1.30 -0.70 -7.14
CA PHE A 7 1.26 -1.35 -5.83
C PHE A 7 2.65 -1.61 -5.26
N GLU A 8 3.69 -1.85 -6.09
CA GLU A 8 5.08 -1.92 -5.64
C GLU A 8 5.55 -0.57 -5.08
N LEU A 9 5.26 0.53 -5.77
CA LEU A 9 5.55 1.88 -5.25
C LEU A 9 4.85 2.14 -3.91
N LEU A 10 3.59 1.72 -3.77
CA LEU A 10 2.83 1.86 -2.53
C LEU A 10 3.40 1.00 -1.40
N SER A 11 3.82 -0.23 -1.68
CA SER A 11 4.52 -1.07 -0.70
C SER A 11 5.76 -0.35 -0.16
N CYS A 12 6.60 0.20 -1.05
CA CYS A 12 7.77 0.99 -0.67
C CYS A 12 7.40 2.24 0.14
N ALA A 13 6.32 2.95 -0.24
CA ALA A 13 5.89 4.20 0.39
C ALA A 13 5.36 4.00 1.82
N PHE A 14 4.70 2.87 2.09
CA PHE A 14 4.11 2.54 3.40
C PHE A 14 4.99 1.61 4.25
N ALA A 15 6.13 1.13 3.76
CA ALA A 15 7.17 0.56 4.60
C ALA A 15 7.83 1.64 5.47
N TYR A 16 8.64 1.22 6.45
CA TYR A 16 9.42 2.19 7.25
C TYR A 16 10.38 2.97 6.35
N PRO A 17 10.37 4.31 6.36
CA PRO A 17 11.05 5.13 5.36
C PRO A 17 12.56 4.94 5.36
N ASP A 18 13.10 4.72 4.19
CA ASP A 18 14.52 4.54 3.92
C ASP A 18 15.10 5.66 3.01
N GLU A 19 16.40 5.62 2.79
CA GLU A 19 17.12 6.61 1.98
C GLU A 19 16.67 6.57 0.51
N ARG A 20 16.32 5.40 0.00
CA ARG A 20 15.91 5.23 -1.40
C ARG A 20 14.59 5.94 -1.67
N LEU A 21 13.60 5.79 -0.77
CA LEU A 21 12.31 6.47 -0.89
C LEU A 21 12.48 7.99 -0.81
N ALA A 22 13.28 8.49 0.15
CA ALA A 22 13.53 9.92 0.27
C ALA A 22 14.24 10.49 -0.98
N GLN A 23 15.22 9.76 -1.52
CA GLN A 23 15.92 10.17 -2.73
C GLN A 23 14.98 10.21 -3.95
N GLY A 24 14.14 9.20 -4.13
CA GLY A 24 13.17 9.15 -5.24
C GLY A 24 12.15 10.30 -5.21
N LEU A 25 11.76 10.77 -4.01
CA LEU A 25 10.90 11.96 -3.88
C LEU A 25 11.65 13.24 -4.25
N VAL A 26 12.91 13.36 -3.84
CA VAL A 26 13.72 14.58 -4.04
C VAL A 26 14.18 14.73 -5.50
N ASP A 27 14.59 13.65 -6.16
CA ASP A 27 14.99 13.69 -7.58
C ASP A 27 13.76 13.64 -8.53
N GLY A 28 12.57 13.35 -7.98
CA GLY A 28 11.30 13.33 -8.69
C GLY A 28 11.02 12.02 -9.41
N SER A 29 11.90 11.03 -9.37
CA SER A 29 11.66 9.73 -10.02
C SER A 29 10.43 9.03 -9.48
N PHE A 30 10.18 9.11 -8.16
CA PHE A 30 8.97 8.53 -7.56
C PHE A 30 7.68 9.12 -8.14
N ALA A 31 7.63 10.44 -8.34
CA ALA A 31 6.45 11.11 -8.93
C ALA A 31 6.26 10.75 -10.40
N ASP A 32 7.37 10.68 -11.15
CA ASP A 32 7.34 10.35 -12.58
C ASP A 32 6.93 8.88 -12.78
N ASP A 33 7.46 7.95 -11.96
CA ASP A 33 7.08 6.53 -11.96
C ASP A 33 5.61 6.35 -11.57
N ALA A 34 5.14 7.02 -10.49
CA ALA A 34 3.75 6.95 -10.07
C ALA A 34 2.78 7.40 -11.18
N ARG A 35 3.12 8.49 -11.88
CA ARG A 35 2.35 8.96 -13.03
C ARG A 35 2.31 7.93 -14.16
N ALA A 36 3.45 7.38 -14.52
CA ALA A 36 3.55 6.37 -15.57
C ALA A 36 2.72 5.13 -15.24
N CYS A 37 2.86 4.62 -14.01
CA CYS A 37 2.11 3.46 -13.53
C CYS A 37 0.59 3.69 -13.54
N LEU A 38 0.13 4.88 -13.11
CA LEU A 38 -1.29 5.24 -13.13
C LEU A 38 -1.85 5.27 -14.56
N LEU A 39 -1.13 5.89 -15.51
CA LEU A 39 -1.54 5.92 -16.91
C LEU A 39 -1.58 4.53 -17.53
N ASP A 40 -0.55 3.72 -17.28
CA ASP A 40 -0.49 2.32 -17.73
C ASP A 40 -1.60 1.44 -17.11
N ALA A 41 -2.02 1.76 -15.91
CA ALA A 41 -3.15 1.10 -15.25
C ALA A 41 -4.51 1.53 -15.83
N GLY A 42 -4.57 2.62 -16.59
CA GLY A 42 -5.80 3.16 -17.17
C GLY A 42 -6.51 4.19 -16.30
N ALA A 43 -5.80 4.84 -15.39
CA ALA A 43 -6.34 5.95 -14.60
C ALA A 43 -6.67 7.16 -15.50
N ASP A 44 -7.59 8.01 -15.04
CA ASP A 44 -7.84 9.29 -15.69
C ASP A 44 -6.56 10.13 -15.73
N PRO A 45 -6.15 10.68 -16.90
CA PRO A 45 -4.92 11.46 -17.03
C PRO A 45 -4.85 12.65 -16.07
N ALA A 46 -5.97 13.34 -15.82
CA ALA A 46 -5.98 14.47 -14.90
C ALA A 46 -5.77 14.01 -13.44
N ALA A 47 -6.29 12.85 -13.04
CA ALA A 47 -6.04 12.27 -11.74
C ALA A 47 -4.57 11.83 -11.59
N ALA A 48 -3.99 11.22 -12.65
CA ALA A 48 -2.59 10.83 -12.66
C ALA A 48 -1.66 12.06 -12.54
N ASP A 49 -1.95 13.13 -13.29
CA ASP A 49 -1.18 14.38 -13.26
C ASP A 49 -1.28 15.05 -11.87
N SER A 50 -2.47 15.14 -11.29
CA SER A 50 -2.67 15.72 -9.96
C SER A 50 -1.95 14.95 -8.87
N THR A 51 -1.97 13.60 -8.95
CA THR A 51 -1.25 12.75 -7.99
C THR A 51 0.27 12.92 -8.12
N ALA A 52 0.79 12.97 -9.33
CA ALA A 52 2.21 13.21 -9.58
C ALA A 52 2.66 14.59 -9.10
N GLU A 53 1.86 15.63 -9.32
CA GLU A 53 2.13 16.99 -8.83
C GLU A 53 2.22 17.03 -7.29
N ALA A 54 1.30 16.35 -6.60
CA ALA A 54 1.33 16.25 -5.15
C ALA A 54 2.60 15.51 -4.65
N LEU A 55 3.05 14.47 -5.34
CA LEU A 55 4.28 13.74 -5.03
C LEU A 55 5.55 14.55 -5.36
N ALA A 56 5.50 15.41 -6.36
CA ALA A 56 6.62 16.26 -6.76
C ALA A 56 6.86 17.46 -5.81
N ALA A 57 6.02 17.67 -4.81
CA ALA A 57 6.15 18.78 -3.86
C ALA A 57 7.49 18.79 -3.08
N TRP A 58 8.20 17.68 -3.06
CA TRP A 58 9.50 17.54 -2.38
C TRP A 58 10.70 17.53 -3.32
N ARG A 59 10.51 17.81 -4.63
CA ARG A 59 11.63 17.97 -5.56
C ARG A 59 12.58 19.05 -5.03
N ASP A 60 13.87 18.79 -5.21
CA ASP A 60 14.98 19.67 -4.79
C ASP A 60 15.09 19.92 -3.27
N ALA A 61 14.33 19.20 -2.43
CA ALA A 61 14.50 19.23 -0.99
C ALA A 61 15.78 18.48 -0.57
N SER A 62 16.20 18.64 0.70
CA SER A 62 17.26 17.81 1.27
C SER A 62 16.72 16.39 1.55
N ALA A 63 17.29 15.37 0.89
CA ALA A 63 16.88 13.99 1.11
C ALA A 63 17.06 13.54 2.57
N ALA A 64 18.12 14.00 3.24
CA ALA A 64 18.39 13.68 4.64
C ALA A 64 17.36 14.30 5.59
N ASP A 65 16.99 15.55 5.36
CA ASP A 65 15.99 16.25 6.18
C ASP A 65 14.60 15.66 5.92
N LEU A 66 14.26 15.39 4.66
CA LEU A 66 13.00 14.75 4.28
C LEU A 66 12.89 13.37 4.93
N LEU A 67 13.93 12.55 4.90
CA LEU A 67 13.94 11.22 5.54
C LEU A 67 13.72 11.33 7.05
N ALA A 68 14.40 12.28 7.71
CA ALA A 68 14.22 12.50 9.14
C ALA A 68 12.78 12.88 9.48
N ASP A 69 12.19 13.80 8.71
CA ASP A 69 10.80 14.21 8.84
C ASP A 69 9.82 13.05 8.60
N MET A 70 10.03 12.26 7.54
CA MET A 70 9.21 11.10 7.23
C MET A 70 9.20 10.08 8.37
N ARG A 71 10.37 9.79 8.96
CA ARG A 71 10.50 8.86 10.09
C ARG A 71 9.76 9.35 11.34
N ILE A 72 9.79 10.66 11.60
CA ILE A 72 9.03 11.28 12.71
C ILE A 72 7.52 11.11 12.45
N VAL A 73 7.07 11.45 11.25
CA VAL A 73 5.65 11.37 10.88
C VAL A 73 5.17 9.90 10.91
N TYR A 74 5.91 8.97 10.31
CA TYR A 74 5.61 7.54 10.34
C TYR A 74 5.46 7.02 11.77
N SER A 75 6.46 7.32 12.61
CA SER A 75 6.44 6.87 14.00
C SER A 75 5.26 7.44 14.78
N ARG A 76 4.91 8.70 14.53
CA ARG A 76 3.76 9.35 15.16
C ARG A 76 2.43 8.75 14.72
N LEU A 77 2.27 8.46 13.43
CA LEU A 77 1.02 7.96 12.87
C LEU A 77 0.81 6.47 13.15
N TYR A 78 1.85 5.66 12.98
CA TYR A 78 1.73 4.21 12.85
C TYR A 78 2.42 3.41 13.97
N LEU A 79 3.37 4.00 14.71
CA LEU A 79 4.17 3.28 15.73
C LEU A 79 4.02 3.82 17.15
N ALA A 80 3.09 4.75 17.40
CA ALA A 80 2.92 5.32 18.73
C ALA A 80 2.64 4.22 19.78
N PRO A 81 3.35 4.19 20.93
CA PRO A 81 3.27 3.08 21.87
C PRO A 81 1.98 3.08 22.70
N GLY A 82 1.63 1.93 23.28
CA GLY A 82 0.66 1.83 24.36
C GLY A 82 -0.81 1.89 23.96
N GLY A 83 -1.17 1.48 22.74
CA GLY A 83 -2.58 1.47 22.29
C GLY A 83 -3.13 2.85 21.96
N HIS A 84 -2.27 3.86 21.91
CA HIS A 84 -2.57 5.22 21.45
C HIS A 84 -2.10 5.47 20.02
N THR A 85 -1.86 4.40 19.26
CA THR A 85 -1.51 4.50 17.82
C THR A 85 -2.66 5.16 17.08
N PRO A 86 -2.46 6.34 16.46
CA PRO A 86 -3.53 7.06 15.78
C PRO A 86 -4.16 6.28 14.65
N ILE A 87 -3.33 5.51 13.92
CA ILE A 87 -3.75 4.64 12.82
C ILE A 87 -2.93 3.35 12.91
N PHE A 88 -3.58 2.22 13.11
CA PHE A 88 -2.89 0.93 13.07
C PHE A 88 -2.63 0.54 11.60
N PRO A 89 -1.34 0.29 11.21
CA PRO A 89 -1.01 -0.07 9.83
C PRO A 89 -1.19 -1.58 9.54
N TYR A 90 -2.12 -2.23 10.24
CA TYR A 90 -2.45 -3.65 10.14
C TYR A 90 -3.96 -3.80 10.00
N GLU A 91 -4.45 -4.56 9.03
CA GLU A 91 -5.88 -4.74 8.76
C GLU A 91 -6.64 -5.16 10.02
N SER A 92 -6.16 -6.21 10.68
CA SER A 92 -6.81 -6.75 11.89
C SER A 92 -6.94 -5.74 13.01
N ALA A 93 -5.89 -4.94 13.25
CA ALA A 93 -5.86 -3.94 14.29
C ALA A 93 -6.68 -2.70 13.92
N PHE A 94 -6.59 -2.26 12.67
CA PHE A 94 -7.39 -1.15 12.15
C PHE A 94 -8.89 -1.45 12.26
N LEU A 95 -9.32 -2.60 11.77
CA LEU A 95 -10.72 -3.03 11.84
C LEU A 95 -11.20 -3.26 13.27
N HIS A 96 -10.32 -3.69 14.20
CA HIS A 96 -10.65 -3.80 15.62
C HIS A 96 -11.06 -2.44 16.20
N VAL A 97 -10.30 -1.39 15.88
CA VAL A 97 -10.58 -0.02 16.37
C VAL A 97 -11.82 0.56 15.68
N GLU A 98 -11.91 0.45 14.35
CA GLU A 98 -13.05 0.97 13.58
C GLU A 98 -14.40 0.34 14.00
N ARG A 99 -14.40 -0.93 14.37
CA ARG A 99 -15.57 -1.64 14.87
C ARG A 99 -15.85 -1.38 16.36
N GLY A 100 -15.08 -0.52 17.01
CA GLY A 100 -15.25 -0.18 18.43
C GLY A 100 -15.06 -1.37 19.37
N MET A 101 -14.24 -2.36 19.00
CA MET A 101 -13.99 -3.53 19.83
C MET A 101 -13.19 -3.14 21.07
N LYS A 102 -13.48 -3.80 22.19
CA LYS A 102 -12.81 -3.49 23.48
C LYS A 102 -11.42 -4.11 23.56
N GLY A 103 -10.52 -3.41 24.24
CA GLY A 103 -9.16 -3.88 24.53
C GLY A 103 -8.13 -3.44 23.49
N VAL A 104 -6.89 -3.89 23.67
CA VAL A 104 -5.79 -3.62 22.74
C VAL A 104 -5.86 -4.62 21.60
N PRO A 105 -5.81 -4.17 20.34
CA PRO A 105 -5.84 -5.09 19.20
C PRO A 105 -4.65 -6.05 19.21
N ALA A 106 -4.90 -7.31 18.89
CA ALA A 106 -3.83 -8.28 18.65
C ALA A 106 -3.26 -8.05 17.24
N LEU A 107 -1.93 -8.13 17.12
CA LEU A 107 -1.24 -7.93 15.83
C LEU A 107 -0.89 -9.25 15.14
N PHE A 108 -0.79 -10.35 15.88
CA PHE A 108 -0.38 -11.64 15.33
C PHE A 108 -1.44 -12.71 15.58
N ARG A 109 -1.55 -13.66 14.64
CA ARG A 109 -2.42 -14.84 14.74
C ARG A 109 -3.90 -14.49 14.94
N THR A 110 -4.33 -13.36 14.43
CA THR A 110 -5.75 -13.02 14.33
C THR A 110 -6.39 -13.85 13.20
N PRO A 111 -7.73 -14.00 13.15
CA PRO A 111 -8.39 -14.61 12.01
C PRO A 111 -8.00 -13.96 10.67
N VAL A 112 -7.90 -12.62 10.64
CA VAL A 112 -7.50 -11.84 9.47
C VAL A 112 -6.07 -12.18 9.04
N THR A 113 -5.10 -12.08 9.96
CA THR A 113 -3.69 -12.40 9.68
C THR A 113 -3.52 -13.83 9.15
N LEU A 114 -4.27 -14.80 9.72
CA LEU A 114 -4.20 -16.20 9.26
C LEU A 114 -4.84 -16.40 7.89
N ASP A 115 -5.85 -15.61 7.55
CA ASP A 115 -6.49 -15.66 6.24
C ASP A 115 -5.63 -15.04 5.14
N VAL A 116 -5.03 -13.87 5.39
CA VAL A 116 -4.01 -13.27 4.50
C VAL A 116 -2.87 -14.26 4.26
N GLU A 117 -2.34 -14.89 5.34
CA GLU A 117 -1.28 -15.89 5.21
C GLU A 117 -1.69 -17.11 4.36
N ARG A 118 -2.96 -17.53 4.45
CA ARG A 118 -3.52 -18.58 3.60
C ARG A 118 -3.53 -18.18 2.15
N LEU A 119 -4.06 -16.98 1.82
CA LEU A 119 -4.13 -16.46 0.46
C LEU A 119 -2.74 -16.28 -0.15
N MET A 120 -1.75 -15.78 0.62
CA MET A 120 -0.35 -15.73 0.19
C MET A 120 0.18 -17.10 -0.20
N ARG A 121 -0.04 -18.13 0.63
CA ARG A 121 0.39 -19.51 0.35
C ARG A 121 -0.29 -20.11 -0.89
N GLU A 122 -1.58 -19.83 -1.08
CA GLU A 122 -2.31 -20.25 -2.28
C GLU A 122 -1.81 -19.55 -3.55
N ALA A 123 -1.28 -18.33 -3.42
CA ALA A 123 -0.57 -17.63 -4.49
C ALA A 123 0.89 -18.10 -4.69
N GLY A 124 1.38 -19.01 -3.85
CA GLY A 124 2.75 -19.53 -3.93
C GLY A 124 3.81 -18.65 -3.28
N VAL A 125 3.42 -17.70 -2.42
CA VAL A 125 4.33 -16.82 -1.69
C VAL A 125 4.16 -16.95 -0.18
N VAL A 126 5.17 -16.50 0.55
CA VAL A 126 5.16 -16.45 2.02
C VAL A 126 5.79 -15.13 2.48
N ALA A 127 5.24 -14.54 3.51
CA ALA A 127 5.81 -13.33 4.10
C ALA A 127 7.23 -13.60 4.63
N LYS A 128 8.20 -12.82 4.20
CA LYS A 128 9.63 -12.99 4.50
C LYS A 128 9.94 -12.95 6.00
N ASN A 129 9.22 -12.09 6.73
CA ASN A 129 9.46 -11.80 8.14
C ASN A 129 8.24 -12.10 9.02
N ALA A 130 7.40 -13.05 8.69
CA ALA A 130 6.12 -13.34 9.36
C ALA A 130 6.17 -13.49 10.89
N ARG A 131 7.37 -13.66 11.48
CA ARG A 131 7.57 -13.69 12.93
C ARG A 131 7.74 -12.31 13.56
N LYS A 132 8.09 -11.29 12.77
CA LYS A 132 8.39 -9.93 13.23
C LYS A 132 7.38 -8.92 12.71
N GLU A 133 6.86 -9.17 11.51
CA GLU A 133 5.91 -8.31 10.82
C GLU A 133 4.65 -9.12 10.47
N PRO A 134 3.46 -8.68 10.92
CA PRO A 134 2.21 -9.31 10.50
C PRO A 134 1.99 -9.17 9.01
N CYS A 135 1.58 -10.25 8.34
CA CYS A 135 1.35 -10.27 6.89
C CYS A 135 0.12 -9.44 6.43
N ASP A 136 -0.71 -8.99 7.37
CA ASP A 136 -1.82 -8.06 7.16
C ASP A 136 -1.42 -6.60 7.40
N SER A 137 -0.12 -6.28 7.28
CA SER A 137 0.36 -4.89 7.26
C SER A 137 0.09 -4.24 5.90
N VAL A 138 -0.13 -2.93 5.91
CA VAL A 138 -0.44 -2.15 4.69
C VAL A 138 0.57 -2.36 3.57
N PHE A 139 1.86 -2.41 3.88
CA PHE A 139 2.89 -2.57 2.87
C PHE A 139 3.02 -4.02 2.37
N GLU A 140 2.82 -5.05 3.21
CA GLU A 140 2.79 -6.46 2.80
C GLU A 140 1.57 -6.76 1.93
N GLU A 141 0.41 -6.16 2.22
CA GLU A 141 -0.77 -6.30 1.35
C GLU A 141 -0.59 -5.63 0.00
N PHE A 142 0.07 -4.48 -0.06
CA PHE A 142 0.44 -3.86 -1.33
C PHE A 142 1.47 -4.70 -2.09
N GLU A 143 2.46 -5.29 -1.42
CA GLU A 143 3.41 -6.21 -2.04
C GLU A 143 2.71 -7.45 -2.62
N LEU A 144 1.74 -8.01 -1.90
CA LEU A 144 0.92 -9.11 -2.41
C LEU A 144 0.09 -8.69 -3.63
N LEU A 145 -0.57 -7.54 -3.60
CA LEU A 145 -1.33 -7.02 -4.75
C LEU A 145 -0.42 -6.80 -5.96
N SER A 146 0.76 -6.21 -5.77
CA SER A 146 1.77 -6.07 -6.82
C SER A 146 2.10 -7.41 -7.46
N TYR A 147 2.42 -8.42 -6.64
CA TYR A 147 2.71 -9.77 -7.11
C TYR A 147 1.56 -10.40 -7.89
N LEU A 148 0.33 -10.32 -7.38
CA LEU A 148 -0.85 -10.91 -8.02
C LEU A 148 -1.11 -10.26 -9.40
N TYR A 149 -1.03 -8.94 -9.49
CA TYR A 149 -1.19 -8.22 -10.75
C TYR A 149 -0.04 -8.47 -11.74
N ALA A 150 1.19 -8.63 -11.26
CA ALA A 150 2.32 -9.03 -12.10
C ALA A 150 2.10 -10.42 -12.70
N LYS A 151 1.61 -11.38 -11.90
CA LYS A 151 1.27 -12.74 -12.38
C LYS A 151 0.14 -12.74 -13.40
N LEU A 152 -0.87 -11.90 -13.19
CA LEU A 152 -1.93 -11.72 -14.18
C LEU A 152 -1.37 -11.15 -15.50
N ALA A 153 -0.48 -10.15 -15.43
CA ALA A 153 0.15 -9.59 -16.62
C ALA A 153 1.03 -10.61 -17.36
N ASP A 154 1.78 -11.44 -16.63
CA ASP A 154 2.55 -12.55 -17.20
C ASP A 154 1.63 -13.55 -17.96
N ALA A 155 0.51 -13.94 -17.35
CA ALA A 155 -0.45 -14.85 -17.95
C ALA A 155 -1.09 -14.27 -19.23
N LEU A 156 -1.43 -12.97 -19.21
CA LEU A 156 -1.93 -12.25 -20.39
C LEU A 156 -0.91 -12.19 -21.50
N ASN A 157 0.36 -11.93 -21.20
CA ASN A 157 1.45 -11.88 -22.17
C ASN A 157 1.75 -13.26 -22.80
N CYS A 158 1.43 -14.34 -22.07
CA CYS A 158 1.61 -15.72 -22.57
C CYS A 158 0.35 -16.27 -23.26
N ASP A 159 -0.73 -15.49 -23.39
CA ASP A 159 -2.04 -15.94 -23.91
C ASP A 159 -2.59 -17.19 -23.15
N ASP A 160 -2.27 -17.34 -21.85
CA ASP A 160 -2.71 -18.44 -21.00
C ASP A 160 -4.04 -18.10 -20.33
N ALA A 161 -5.14 -18.46 -21.01
CA ALA A 161 -6.49 -18.15 -20.54
C ALA A 161 -6.85 -18.81 -19.19
N GLU A 162 -6.31 -19.99 -18.88
CA GLU A 162 -6.53 -20.66 -17.60
C GLU A 162 -5.81 -19.91 -16.46
N ALA A 163 -4.56 -19.55 -16.66
CA ALA A 163 -3.81 -18.75 -15.70
C ALA A 163 -4.42 -17.36 -15.52
N VAL A 164 -4.88 -16.71 -16.59
CA VAL A 164 -5.59 -15.41 -16.51
C VAL A 164 -6.81 -15.53 -15.61
N ALA A 165 -7.66 -16.53 -15.82
CA ALA A 165 -8.85 -16.74 -14.99
C ALA A 165 -8.47 -16.98 -13.51
N ALA A 166 -7.47 -17.83 -13.27
CA ALA A 166 -7.01 -18.17 -11.92
C ALA A 166 -6.44 -16.96 -11.17
N TRP A 167 -5.61 -16.13 -11.82
CA TRP A 167 -5.04 -14.93 -11.18
C TRP A 167 -6.08 -13.85 -10.98
N THR A 168 -7.02 -13.70 -11.93
CA THR A 168 -8.14 -12.76 -11.77
C THR A 168 -9.00 -13.11 -10.55
N GLU A 169 -9.33 -14.38 -10.35
CA GLU A 169 -10.07 -14.84 -9.17
C GLU A 169 -9.33 -14.55 -7.85
N ARG A 170 -8.03 -14.80 -7.81
CA ARG A 170 -7.20 -14.51 -6.61
C ARG A 170 -7.19 -13.03 -6.29
N ILE A 171 -7.00 -12.16 -7.29
CA ILE A 171 -7.04 -10.71 -7.14
C ILE A 171 -8.39 -10.27 -6.59
N GLN A 172 -9.48 -10.68 -7.24
CA GLN A 172 -10.83 -10.31 -6.82
C GLN A 172 -11.18 -10.80 -5.41
N THR A 173 -10.70 -11.98 -5.05
CA THR A 173 -10.89 -12.53 -3.69
C THR A 173 -10.13 -11.67 -2.66
N PHE A 174 -8.84 -11.40 -2.89
CA PHE A 174 -8.04 -10.60 -1.97
C PHE A 174 -8.56 -9.16 -1.87
N GLU A 175 -8.88 -8.53 -2.99
CA GLU A 175 -9.45 -7.18 -2.99
C GLU A 175 -10.76 -7.12 -2.22
N ARG A 176 -11.68 -8.04 -2.45
CA ARG A 176 -13.00 -8.06 -1.81
C ARG A 176 -12.93 -8.35 -0.30
N GLU A 177 -12.12 -9.33 0.09
CA GLU A 177 -12.10 -9.86 1.47
C GLU A 177 -11.18 -9.09 2.39
N HIS A 178 -10.14 -8.45 1.85
CA HIS A 178 -9.11 -7.72 2.58
C HIS A 178 -8.98 -6.26 2.12
N ALA A 179 -8.34 -5.99 1.00
CA ALA A 179 -7.92 -4.66 0.60
C ALA A 179 -9.06 -3.61 0.66
N GLN A 180 -10.24 -3.91 0.08
CA GLN A 180 -11.39 -2.99 0.08
C GLN A 180 -12.06 -2.84 1.45
N ALA A 181 -11.83 -3.78 2.35
CA ALA A 181 -12.45 -3.75 3.68
C ALA A 181 -11.85 -2.66 4.59
N TRP A 182 -10.62 -2.23 4.34
CA TRP A 182 -9.93 -1.30 5.24
C TRP A 182 -9.05 -0.25 4.56
N LEU A 183 -8.36 -0.58 3.45
CA LEU A 183 -7.41 0.34 2.82
C LEU A 183 -8.02 1.71 2.46
N PRO A 184 -9.24 1.82 1.88
CA PRO A 184 -9.82 3.13 1.61
C PRO A 184 -9.98 3.99 2.86
N ALA A 185 -10.49 3.43 3.95
CA ALA A 185 -10.66 4.12 5.22
C ALA A 185 -9.30 4.45 5.87
N PHE A 186 -8.33 3.54 5.80
CA PHE A 186 -6.95 3.76 6.26
C PHE A 186 -6.30 4.92 5.50
N MET A 187 -6.45 5.00 4.17
CA MET A 187 -5.89 6.08 3.36
C MET A 187 -6.54 7.43 3.67
N GLN A 188 -7.86 7.47 3.80
CA GLN A 188 -8.58 8.68 4.21
C GLN A 188 -8.10 9.16 5.59
N ARG A 189 -7.97 8.25 6.55
CA ARG A 189 -7.49 8.59 7.88
C ARG A 189 -6.04 9.07 7.86
N THR A 190 -5.21 8.49 6.99
CA THR A 190 -3.83 8.95 6.77
C THR A 190 -3.81 10.37 6.22
N GLN A 191 -4.63 10.69 5.23
CA GLN A 191 -4.73 12.07 4.69
C GLN A 191 -5.14 13.08 5.77
N GLU A 192 -6.14 12.75 6.58
CA GLU A 192 -6.61 13.61 7.67
C GLU A 192 -5.51 13.94 8.70
N LEU A 193 -4.67 12.96 9.05
CA LEU A 193 -3.70 13.08 10.15
C LEU A 193 -2.28 13.40 9.70
N ALA A 194 -1.92 13.10 8.45
CA ALA A 194 -0.60 13.39 7.89
C ALA A 194 -0.43 14.86 7.49
N ALA A 195 -1.53 15.58 7.31
CA ALA A 195 -1.54 16.96 6.78
C ALA A 195 -0.74 17.08 5.48
N GLU A 196 0.11 18.10 5.33
CA GLU A 196 0.90 18.39 4.12
C GLU A 196 2.20 17.54 4.00
N LYS A 197 2.27 16.39 4.64
CA LYS A 197 3.46 15.52 4.61
C LYS A 197 3.35 14.46 3.50
N PRO A 198 4.46 13.80 3.10
CA PRO A 198 4.46 12.82 2.00
C PRO A 198 3.38 11.74 2.11
N TYR A 199 3.04 11.31 3.33
CA TYR A 199 2.00 10.30 3.56
C TYR A 199 0.61 10.72 3.09
N CYS A 200 0.30 12.02 3.02
CA CYS A 200 -0.93 12.52 2.40
C CYS A 200 -0.94 12.23 0.89
N ALA A 201 0.19 12.49 0.21
CA ALA A 201 0.32 12.23 -1.23
C ALA A 201 0.38 10.72 -1.54
N PHE A 202 1.04 9.90 -0.69
CA PHE A 202 1.02 8.44 -0.82
C PHE A 202 -0.40 7.87 -0.68
N ALA A 203 -1.17 8.38 0.27
CA ALA A 203 -2.56 7.97 0.44
C ALA A 203 -3.43 8.39 -0.77
N ALA A 204 -3.19 9.56 -1.37
CA ALA A 204 -3.85 9.96 -2.60
C ALA A 204 -3.51 9.02 -3.77
N LEU A 205 -2.23 8.66 -3.94
CA LEU A 205 -1.81 7.67 -4.93
C LEU A 205 -2.55 6.34 -4.73
N ALA A 206 -2.60 5.83 -3.50
CA ALA A 206 -3.29 4.57 -3.20
C ALA A 206 -4.78 4.61 -3.58
N LEU A 207 -5.48 5.69 -3.20
CA LEU A 207 -6.90 5.86 -3.55
C LEU A 207 -7.09 5.90 -5.07
N THR A 208 -6.24 6.63 -5.80
CA THR A 208 -6.31 6.70 -7.27
C THR A 208 -6.10 5.32 -7.91
N VAL A 209 -5.10 4.54 -7.45
CA VAL A 209 -4.86 3.17 -7.96
C VAL A 209 -6.07 2.26 -7.71
N MET A 210 -6.69 2.36 -6.53
CA MET A 210 -7.83 1.52 -6.14
C MET A 210 -9.12 1.87 -6.90
N GLU A 211 -9.27 3.09 -7.39
CA GLU A 211 -10.41 3.52 -8.22
C GLU A 211 -10.32 2.98 -9.66
N VAL A 212 -9.13 2.63 -10.13
CA VAL A 212 -8.94 2.07 -11.48
C VAL A 212 -9.58 0.69 -11.54
N ARG A 213 -10.60 0.54 -12.37
CA ARG A 213 -11.28 -0.75 -12.59
C ARG A 213 -10.35 -1.75 -13.29
N SER A 214 -10.40 -2.97 -12.81
CA SER A 214 -9.69 -4.12 -13.42
C SER A 214 -10.47 -4.68 -14.60
#